data_9d765f53f636b85d42e8c5dc3c000f76
#
_entry.id   9d765f53f636b85d42e8c5dc3c000f76
#
_cell.length_a   1.000
_cell.length_b   1.000
_cell.length_c   1.000
_cell.angle_alpha   90.00
_cell.angle_beta   90.00
_cell.angle_gamma   90.00
#
_symmetry.space_group_name_H-M   'P 1'
#
loop_
_entity.id
_entity.type
_entity.pdbx_description
1 polymer ?
#
loop_
_entity_poly.entity_id
_entity_poly.type
_entity_poly.pdbx_seq_one_letter_code
_entity_poly.pdbx_strand_id
1 'polypeptide(L)'
;MVNLDCPSLIGPVYSVVGKADAVEPKDQKKEFALVVKNLKVLAKYAEDRGKVICVEPLNRFETDFLNTCEKGLRLIKAVGSPALKLHLDTFHMNIEEKNQAKAIRAAGKHLGHFHACGSDRGTPGNDHIEWKPIVAALKSVKYKGDVVIESFTTDVKVIARAAAIWRK
;
A
#
# COMPACT_ATOMS: atom_id res chain seq x y z
N MET A 1 10.66 8.88 12.49
CA MET A 1 10.51 7.45 12.84
C MET A 1 11.35 7.08 14.08
N VAL A 2 12.67 7.28 14.07
CA VAL A 2 13.51 6.87 15.21
C VAL A 2 13.08 7.55 16.52
N ASN A 3 12.95 8.87 16.53
CA ASN A 3 12.56 9.64 17.72
C ASN A 3 11.13 9.37 18.23
N LEU A 4 10.28 8.80 17.39
CA LEU A 4 8.89 8.45 17.74
C LEU A 4 8.71 6.95 17.99
N ASP A 5 9.81 6.18 17.94
CA ASP A 5 9.82 4.72 17.95
C ASP A 5 8.84 4.07 16.95
N CYS A 6 8.61 4.73 15.82
CA CYS A 6 7.73 4.26 14.78
C CYS A 6 8.47 3.23 13.90
N PRO A 7 7.94 2.01 13.68
CA PRO A 7 8.65 0.96 12.94
C PRO A 7 8.71 1.22 11.44
N SER A 8 7.72 1.93 10.89
CA SER A 8 7.60 2.14 9.45
C SER A 8 7.15 3.53 9.06
N LEU A 9 7.52 3.95 7.86
CA LEU A 9 6.93 5.07 7.13
C LEU A 9 6.08 4.48 6.00
N ILE A 10 4.82 4.86 5.91
CA ILE A 10 3.89 4.37 4.90
C ILE A 10 3.41 5.50 4.00
N GLY A 11 2.98 5.18 2.80
CA GLY A 11 2.32 6.10 1.88
C GLY A 11 3.02 6.26 0.52
N PRO A 12 2.59 7.25 -0.28
CA PRO A 12 3.07 7.48 -1.64
C PRO A 12 4.36 8.31 -1.68
N VAL A 13 5.39 7.88 -0.95
CA VAL A 13 6.68 8.60 -0.81
C VAL A 13 7.53 8.66 -2.09
N TYR A 14 6.99 8.23 -3.21
CA TYR A 14 7.66 8.17 -4.52
C TYR A 14 7.25 9.31 -5.46
N SER A 15 6.15 9.99 -5.22
CA SER A 15 5.57 11.02 -6.11
C SER A 15 4.74 12.02 -5.31
N VAL A 16 4.36 13.12 -5.97
CA VAL A 16 3.38 14.07 -5.43
C VAL A 16 1.97 13.50 -5.63
N VAL A 17 1.17 13.47 -4.57
CA VAL A 17 -0.24 13.08 -4.63
C VAL A 17 -1.03 14.13 -5.43
N GLY A 18 -1.93 13.67 -6.30
CA GLY A 18 -2.69 14.52 -7.22
C GLY A 18 -2.03 14.74 -8.58
N LYS A 19 -0.79 14.23 -8.80
CA LYS A 19 -0.20 14.17 -10.13
C LYS A 19 -0.77 12.96 -10.88
N ALA A 20 -1.85 13.17 -11.60
CA ALA A 20 -2.57 12.14 -12.36
C ALA A 20 -2.63 12.42 -13.87
N ASP A 21 -1.78 13.32 -14.36
CA ASP A 21 -1.65 13.62 -15.78
C ASP A 21 -0.84 12.55 -16.49
N ALA A 22 -1.31 12.13 -17.65
CA ALA A 22 -0.61 11.12 -18.44
C ALA A 22 0.80 11.60 -18.84
N VAL A 23 1.82 10.90 -18.36
CA VAL A 23 3.21 11.17 -18.72
C VAL A 23 3.56 10.45 -20.01
N GLU A 24 4.23 11.16 -20.92
CA GLU A 24 4.72 10.57 -22.16
C GLU A 24 5.62 9.33 -21.90
N PRO A 25 5.50 8.25 -22.69
CA PRO A 25 6.23 7.00 -22.45
C PRO A 25 7.75 7.16 -22.32
N LYS A 26 8.34 8.13 -23.04
CA LYS A 26 9.77 8.45 -22.96
C LYS A 26 10.18 9.01 -21.59
N ASP A 27 9.28 9.73 -20.93
CA ASP A 27 9.53 10.38 -19.67
C ASP A 27 9.20 9.47 -18.49
N GLN A 28 8.26 8.51 -18.66
CA GLN A 28 7.99 7.48 -17.66
C GLN A 28 9.24 6.68 -17.26
N LYS A 29 10.12 6.35 -18.22
CA LYS A 29 11.37 5.64 -17.94
C LYS A 29 12.34 6.49 -17.11
N LYS A 30 12.42 7.79 -17.41
CA LYS A 30 13.27 8.73 -16.66
C LYS A 30 12.74 8.93 -15.25
N GLU A 31 11.44 9.12 -15.12
CA GLU A 31 10.77 9.24 -13.82
C GLU A 31 10.99 7.99 -12.97
N PHE A 32 10.77 6.79 -13.54
CA PHE A 32 11.01 5.54 -12.83
C PHE A 32 12.47 5.41 -12.36
N ALA A 33 13.43 5.75 -13.20
CA ALA A 33 14.85 5.71 -12.84
C ALA A 33 15.20 6.71 -11.72
N LEU A 34 14.61 7.92 -11.75
CA LEU A 34 14.77 8.92 -10.71
C LEU A 34 14.17 8.44 -9.37
N VAL A 35 12.97 7.89 -9.39
CA VAL A 35 12.32 7.33 -8.20
C VAL A 35 13.14 6.19 -7.61
N VAL A 36 13.62 5.25 -8.45
CA VAL A 36 14.49 4.15 -7.99
C VAL A 36 15.76 4.69 -7.34
N LYS A 37 16.42 5.69 -7.96
CA LYS A 37 17.63 6.33 -7.41
C LYS A 37 17.35 6.92 -6.01
N ASN A 38 16.27 7.67 -5.86
CA ASN A 38 15.93 8.32 -4.59
C ASN A 38 15.52 7.31 -3.52
N LEU A 39 14.71 6.31 -3.89
CA LEU A 39 14.28 5.28 -2.96
C LEU A 39 15.43 4.37 -2.51
N LYS A 40 16.48 4.16 -3.31
CA LYS A 40 17.69 3.46 -2.85
C LYS A 40 18.35 4.19 -1.68
N VAL A 41 18.45 5.52 -1.75
CA VAL A 41 19.03 6.33 -0.66
C VAL A 41 18.15 6.27 0.59
N LEU A 42 16.84 6.46 0.42
CA LEU A 42 15.89 6.43 1.55
C LEU A 42 15.80 5.05 2.18
N ALA A 43 15.75 3.99 1.38
CA ALA A 43 15.68 2.62 1.87
C ALA A 43 16.97 2.23 2.62
N LYS A 44 18.15 2.63 2.12
CA LYS A 44 19.41 2.41 2.83
C LYS A 44 19.42 3.14 4.18
N TYR A 45 18.94 4.39 4.21
CA TYR A 45 18.84 5.16 5.44
C TYR A 45 17.88 4.50 6.46
N ALA A 46 16.76 3.95 6.00
CA ALA A 46 15.82 3.20 6.84
C ALA A 46 16.43 1.89 7.34
N GLU A 47 17.10 1.13 6.46
CA GLU A 47 17.75 -0.15 6.77
C GLU A 47 18.79 0.01 7.88
N ASP A 48 19.66 1.04 7.78
CA ASP A 48 20.70 1.34 8.79
C ASP A 48 20.12 1.67 10.17
N ARG A 49 18.81 1.93 10.24
CA ARG A 49 18.08 2.25 11.48
C ARG A 49 17.06 1.20 11.90
N GLY A 50 17.07 0.03 11.24
CA GLY A 50 16.12 -1.04 11.50
C GLY A 50 14.67 -0.63 11.24
N LYS A 51 14.44 0.33 10.34
CA LYS A 51 13.11 0.84 9.98
C LYS A 51 12.74 0.41 8.57
N VAL A 52 11.44 0.48 8.24
CA VAL A 52 10.91 0.06 6.94
C VAL A 52 10.16 1.21 6.27
N ILE A 53 10.24 1.30 4.95
CA ILE A 53 9.42 2.19 4.13
C ILE A 53 8.45 1.32 3.34
N CYS A 54 7.16 1.60 3.42
CA CYS A 54 6.13 0.90 2.67
C CYS A 54 5.52 1.84 1.64
N VAL A 55 5.82 1.62 0.37
CA VAL A 55 5.28 2.41 -0.74
C VAL A 55 3.88 1.96 -1.08
N GLU A 56 2.98 2.91 -1.24
CA GLU A 56 1.56 2.68 -1.46
C GLU A 56 1.18 2.96 -2.92
N PRO A 57 0.71 1.96 -3.68
CA PRO A 57 0.04 2.21 -4.94
C PRO A 57 -1.30 2.94 -4.72
N LEU A 58 -1.44 4.11 -5.32
CA LEU A 58 -2.68 4.88 -5.29
C LEU A 58 -3.50 4.65 -6.56
N ASN A 59 -4.79 4.97 -6.50
CA ASN A 59 -5.65 4.93 -7.69
C ASN A 59 -5.22 5.96 -8.75
N ARG A 60 -5.69 5.76 -9.98
CA ARG A 60 -5.36 6.57 -11.17
C ARG A 60 -5.77 8.03 -11.11
N PHE A 61 -6.66 8.39 -10.19
CA PHE A 61 -7.10 9.78 -10.00
C PHE A 61 -6.16 10.55 -9.07
N GLU A 62 -5.30 9.85 -8.34
CA GLU A 62 -4.37 10.43 -7.37
C GLU A 62 -2.90 10.33 -7.80
N THR A 63 -2.57 9.40 -8.71
CA THR A 63 -1.21 9.31 -9.28
C THR A 63 -1.22 8.64 -10.66
N ASP A 64 -0.31 9.05 -11.52
CA ASP A 64 -0.03 8.41 -12.82
C ASP A 64 1.14 7.41 -12.76
N PHE A 65 1.83 7.31 -11.61
CA PHE A 65 3.08 6.57 -11.49
C PHE A 65 2.89 5.13 -10.99
N LEU A 66 2.36 4.94 -9.80
CA LEU A 66 2.27 3.65 -9.11
C LEU A 66 0.84 3.33 -8.72
N ASN A 67 0.15 2.47 -9.48
CA ASN A 67 -1.28 2.21 -9.27
C ASN A 67 -1.58 0.77 -8.84
N THR A 68 -0.74 -0.21 -9.16
CA THR A 68 -1.02 -1.62 -8.90
C THR A 68 0.06 -2.29 -8.07
N CYS A 69 -0.29 -3.38 -7.40
CA CYS A 69 0.64 -4.26 -6.70
C CYS A 69 1.78 -4.71 -7.62
N GLU A 70 1.49 -5.06 -8.88
CA GLU A 70 2.49 -5.48 -9.86
C GLU A 70 3.54 -4.39 -10.12
N LYS A 71 3.08 -3.14 -10.36
CA LYS A 71 4.00 -1.99 -10.53
C LYS A 71 4.83 -1.77 -9.27
N GLY A 72 4.23 -1.92 -8.07
CA GLY A 72 4.92 -1.81 -6.79
C GLY A 72 6.00 -2.88 -6.61
N LEU A 73 5.71 -4.12 -6.93
CA LEU A 73 6.70 -5.20 -6.90
C LEU A 73 7.86 -4.96 -7.88
N ARG A 74 7.58 -4.42 -9.07
CA ARG A 74 8.62 -4.01 -10.01
C ARG A 74 9.52 -2.93 -9.42
N LEU A 75 8.95 -1.94 -8.73
CA LEU A 75 9.69 -0.87 -8.06
C LEU A 75 10.57 -1.42 -6.93
N ILE A 76 10.02 -2.27 -6.05
CA ILE A 76 10.76 -2.91 -4.95
C ILE A 76 11.93 -3.73 -5.49
N LYS A 77 11.72 -4.51 -6.56
CA LYS A 77 12.78 -5.29 -7.21
C LYS A 77 13.88 -4.39 -7.77
N ALA A 78 13.53 -3.25 -8.37
CA ALA A 78 14.51 -2.32 -8.94
C ALA A 78 15.33 -1.59 -7.86
N VAL A 79 14.72 -1.29 -6.70
CA VAL A 79 15.42 -0.69 -5.56
C VAL A 79 16.33 -1.70 -4.86
N GLY A 80 15.85 -2.92 -4.63
CA GLY A 80 16.63 -4.05 -4.15
C GLY A 80 16.98 -4.02 -2.65
N SER A 81 16.29 -3.19 -1.83
CA SER A 81 16.51 -3.14 -0.37
C SER A 81 15.43 -3.93 0.38
N PRO A 82 15.80 -4.69 1.43
CA PRO A 82 14.85 -5.35 2.31
C PRO A 82 13.99 -4.37 3.13
N ALA A 83 14.47 -3.14 3.30
CA ALA A 83 13.76 -2.07 4.01
C ALA A 83 12.68 -1.39 3.17
N LEU A 84 12.55 -1.72 1.86
CA LEU A 84 11.45 -1.25 1.03
C LEU A 84 10.40 -2.35 0.86
N LYS A 85 9.16 -2.05 1.25
CA LYS A 85 8.01 -2.95 1.22
C LYS A 85 6.84 -2.30 0.48
N LEU A 86 5.77 -3.08 0.27
CA LEU A 86 4.48 -2.59 -0.21
C LEU A 86 3.57 -2.22 0.97
N HIS A 87 2.85 -1.15 0.80
CA HIS A 87 1.61 -0.86 1.48
C HIS A 87 0.46 -1.09 0.47
N LEU A 88 -0.54 -1.88 0.83
CA LEU A 88 -1.74 -2.08 0.01
C LEU A 88 -2.96 -1.58 0.76
N ASP A 89 -3.81 -0.81 0.05
CA ASP A 89 -5.07 -0.28 0.55
C ASP A 89 -6.23 -0.79 -0.32
N THR A 90 -7.27 -1.31 0.32
CA THR A 90 -8.42 -1.91 -0.37
C THR A 90 -9.24 -0.91 -1.17
N PHE A 91 -9.27 0.37 -0.80
CA PHE A 91 -9.92 1.42 -1.59
C PHE A 91 -9.20 1.63 -2.93
N HIS A 92 -7.88 1.82 -2.91
CA HIS A 92 -7.10 1.97 -4.13
C HIS A 92 -7.13 0.70 -4.98
N MET A 93 -7.00 -0.47 -4.35
CA MET A 93 -7.10 -1.77 -5.03
C MET A 93 -8.47 -2.01 -5.65
N ASN A 94 -9.55 -1.48 -5.07
CA ASN A 94 -10.90 -1.61 -5.63
C ASN A 94 -11.06 -0.92 -6.98
N ILE A 95 -10.28 0.12 -7.23
CA ILE A 95 -10.26 0.85 -8.51
C ILE A 95 -9.30 0.21 -9.51
N GLU A 96 -8.14 -0.26 -9.05
CA GLU A 96 -7.01 -0.61 -9.92
C GLU A 96 -6.80 -2.12 -10.10
N GLU A 97 -7.17 -2.96 -9.14
CA GLU A 97 -6.91 -4.39 -9.18
C GLU A 97 -8.13 -5.17 -9.70
N LYS A 98 -7.91 -6.05 -10.67
CA LYS A 98 -8.96 -6.97 -11.13
C LYS A 98 -9.38 -8.00 -10.07
N ASN A 99 -8.49 -8.29 -9.13
CA ASN A 99 -8.72 -9.21 -8.02
C ASN A 99 -7.77 -8.88 -6.87
N GLN A 100 -8.31 -8.28 -5.83
CA GLN A 100 -7.55 -7.82 -4.66
C GLN A 100 -6.85 -8.99 -3.93
N ALA A 101 -7.53 -10.10 -3.74
CA ALA A 101 -6.96 -11.27 -3.07
C ALA A 101 -5.78 -11.87 -3.86
N LYS A 102 -5.82 -11.84 -5.20
CA LYS A 102 -4.70 -12.26 -6.05
C LYS A 102 -3.52 -11.31 -5.92
N ALA A 103 -3.76 -10.00 -5.89
CA ALA A 103 -2.72 -8.99 -5.71
C ALA A 103 -2.04 -9.13 -4.34
N ILE A 104 -2.79 -9.34 -3.25
CA ILE A 104 -2.24 -9.60 -1.91
C ILE A 104 -1.36 -10.84 -1.91
N ARG A 105 -1.80 -11.94 -2.54
CA ARG A 105 -0.97 -13.15 -2.66
C ARG A 105 0.31 -12.91 -3.45
N ALA A 106 0.23 -12.10 -4.51
CA ALA A 106 1.42 -11.74 -5.30
C ALA A 106 2.41 -10.88 -4.50
N ALA A 107 1.92 -9.96 -3.66
CA ALA A 107 2.76 -9.17 -2.76
C ALA A 107 3.57 -10.06 -1.80
N GLY A 108 2.96 -11.10 -1.24
CA GLY A 108 3.63 -12.10 -0.41
C GLY A 108 4.49 -11.46 0.70
N LYS A 109 5.74 -11.86 0.81
CA LYS A 109 6.72 -11.35 1.79
C LYS A 109 7.06 -9.85 1.63
N HIS A 110 6.68 -9.25 0.51
CA HIS A 110 6.91 -7.84 0.25
C HIS A 110 5.82 -6.94 0.84
N LEU A 111 4.70 -7.51 1.30
CA LEU A 111 3.66 -6.76 2.00
C LEU A 111 4.16 -6.34 3.38
N GLY A 112 4.32 -5.03 3.60
CA GLY A 112 4.80 -4.46 4.85
C GLY A 112 3.72 -3.72 5.65
N HIS A 113 2.67 -3.23 4.97
CA HIS A 113 1.54 -2.56 5.60
C HIS A 113 0.25 -2.82 4.84
N PHE A 114 -0.89 -2.77 5.55
CA PHE A 114 -2.18 -3.00 4.92
C PHE A 114 -3.26 -2.08 5.50
N HIS A 115 -3.92 -1.32 4.62
CA HIS A 115 -5.11 -0.55 4.97
C HIS A 115 -6.39 -1.28 4.53
N ALA A 116 -7.32 -1.36 5.47
CA ALA A 116 -8.69 -1.79 5.23
C ALA A 116 -9.59 -0.57 5.15
N CYS A 117 -9.96 -0.20 3.95
CA CYS A 117 -10.81 0.94 3.63
C CYS A 117 -11.98 0.49 2.77
N GLY A 118 -13.19 0.98 3.01
CA GLY A 118 -14.34 0.70 2.18
C GLY A 118 -14.20 1.29 0.78
N SER A 119 -15.00 0.81 -0.17
CA SER A 119 -15.00 1.30 -1.56
C SER A 119 -15.40 2.77 -1.71
N ASP A 120 -15.98 3.35 -0.68
CA ASP A 120 -16.42 4.73 -0.57
C ASP A 120 -15.54 5.59 0.36
N ARG A 121 -14.33 5.14 0.70
CA ARG A 121 -13.47 5.70 1.76
C ARG A 121 -14.11 5.63 3.15
N GLY A 122 -15.13 4.81 3.30
CA GLY A 122 -15.77 4.50 4.57
C GLY A 122 -15.09 3.34 5.30
N THR A 123 -15.77 2.86 6.35
CA THR A 123 -15.30 1.68 7.10
C THR A 123 -15.61 0.38 6.36
N PRO A 124 -14.74 -0.64 6.49
CA PRO A 124 -14.99 -1.96 5.90
C PRO A 124 -16.32 -2.59 6.33
N GLY A 125 -16.99 -3.27 5.39
CA GLY A 125 -18.13 -4.14 5.66
C GLY A 125 -19.52 -3.54 5.44
N ASN A 126 -19.59 -2.31 4.97
CA ASN A 126 -20.83 -1.68 4.51
C ASN A 126 -20.75 -1.26 3.03
N ASP A 127 -20.04 -2.05 2.25
CA ASP A 127 -19.71 -1.81 0.85
C ASP A 127 -19.73 -3.12 0.05
N HIS A 128 -19.37 -3.07 -1.23
CA HIS A 128 -19.32 -4.24 -2.11
C HIS A 128 -17.99 -5.00 -2.08
N ILE A 129 -17.02 -4.60 -1.25
CA ILE A 129 -15.72 -5.31 -1.15
C ILE A 129 -15.92 -6.67 -0.51
N GLU A 130 -15.45 -7.71 -1.17
CA GLU A 130 -15.49 -9.08 -0.64
C GLU A 130 -14.35 -9.32 0.36
N TRP A 131 -14.63 -9.10 1.65
CA TRP A 131 -13.62 -9.18 2.71
C TRP A 131 -13.10 -10.58 2.98
N LYS A 132 -13.94 -11.64 2.84
CA LYS A 132 -13.51 -13.02 3.10
C LYS A 132 -12.31 -13.45 2.25
N PRO A 133 -12.29 -13.25 0.91
CA PRO A 133 -11.12 -13.54 0.08
C PRO A 133 -9.87 -12.73 0.46
N ILE A 134 -10.05 -11.47 0.88
CA ILE A 134 -8.95 -10.59 1.31
C ILE A 134 -8.31 -11.12 2.59
N VAL A 135 -9.12 -11.41 3.62
CA VAL A 135 -8.64 -11.99 4.88
C VAL A 135 -7.93 -13.34 4.63
N ALA A 136 -8.52 -14.21 3.80
CA ALA A 136 -7.91 -15.48 3.42
C ALA A 136 -6.55 -15.29 2.71
N ALA A 137 -6.44 -14.26 1.84
CA ALA A 137 -5.19 -13.94 1.15
C ALA A 137 -4.12 -13.46 2.14
N LEU A 138 -4.45 -12.55 3.06
CA LEU A 138 -3.52 -12.09 4.12
C LEU A 138 -3.02 -13.24 4.99
N LYS A 139 -3.93 -14.15 5.40
CA LYS A 139 -3.56 -15.37 6.15
C LYS A 139 -2.65 -16.28 5.32
N SER A 140 -2.93 -16.48 4.03
CA SER A 140 -2.14 -17.36 3.14
C SER A 140 -0.70 -16.89 2.95
N VAL A 141 -0.46 -15.58 2.93
CA VAL A 141 0.89 -15.01 2.84
C VAL A 141 1.55 -14.84 4.21
N LYS A 142 0.90 -15.30 5.28
CA LYS A 142 1.38 -15.19 6.67
C LYS A 142 1.70 -13.75 7.07
N TYR A 143 0.87 -12.80 6.62
CA TYR A 143 1.04 -11.41 7.00
C TYR A 143 0.94 -11.26 8.53
N LYS A 144 1.90 -10.55 9.13
CA LYS A 144 2.04 -10.36 10.58
C LYS A 144 1.96 -8.91 11.01
N GLY A 145 1.86 -7.99 10.06
CA GLY A 145 1.68 -6.57 10.34
C GLY A 145 0.25 -6.22 10.76
N ASP A 146 0.08 -4.96 11.12
CA ASP A 146 -1.23 -4.43 11.47
C ASP A 146 -2.12 -4.29 10.23
N VAL A 147 -3.41 -4.53 10.42
CA VAL A 147 -4.47 -4.17 9.47
C VAL A 147 -5.14 -2.93 10.02
N VAL A 148 -4.84 -1.80 9.42
CA VAL A 148 -5.31 -0.50 9.87
C VAL A 148 -6.58 -0.12 9.11
N ILE A 149 -7.64 0.26 9.82
CA ILE A 149 -8.83 0.82 9.20
C ILE A 149 -8.52 2.28 8.85
N GLU A 150 -8.42 2.58 7.56
CA GLU A 150 -8.40 3.94 7.05
C GLU A 150 -9.83 4.32 6.64
N SER A 151 -10.40 5.29 7.32
CA SER A 151 -11.77 5.71 7.06
C SER A 151 -11.95 7.20 7.34
N PHE A 152 -12.73 7.86 6.51
CA PHE A 152 -13.05 9.28 6.70
C PHE A 152 -14.26 9.49 7.63
N THR A 153 -14.88 8.42 8.15
CA THR A 153 -15.89 8.56 9.20
C THR A 153 -15.27 8.98 10.53
N THR A 154 -15.97 9.82 11.25
CA THR A 154 -15.61 10.22 12.62
C THR A 154 -16.39 9.43 13.68
N ASP A 155 -17.31 8.55 13.27
CA ASP A 155 -18.11 7.74 14.20
C ASP A 155 -17.31 6.52 14.70
N VAL A 156 -16.81 6.62 15.92
CA VAL A 156 -16.04 5.57 16.59
C VAL A 156 -16.80 4.25 16.70
N LYS A 157 -18.13 4.28 16.85
CA LYS A 157 -18.95 3.08 16.94
C LYS A 157 -19.01 2.33 15.60
N VAL A 158 -19.01 3.07 14.49
CA VAL A 158 -18.93 2.50 13.14
C VAL A 158 -17.57 1.85 12.93
N ILE A 159 -16.49 2.53 13.28
CA ILE A 159 -15.11 2.00 13.18
C ILE A 159 -14.96 0.72 14.03
N ALA A 160 -15.43 0.74 15.28
CA ALA A 160 -15.35 -0.41 16.18
C ALA A 160 -16.11 -1.64 15.65
N ARG A 161 -17.27 -1.44 15.01
CA ARG A 161 -18.04 -2.52 14.37
C ARG A 161 -17.31 -3.10 13.16
N ALA A 162 -16.68 -2.27 12.35
CA ALA A 162 -15.90 -2.71 11.19
C ALA A 162 -14.72 -3.63 11.58
N ALA A 163 -14.11 -3.40 12.74
CA ALA A 163 -13.04 -4.26 13.26
C ALA A 163 -13.48 -5.72 13.50
N ALA A 164 -14.77 -5.98 13.63
CA ALA A 164 -15.30 -7.34 13.82
C ALA A 164 -15.07 -8.27 12.62
N ILE A 165 -14.84 -7.74 11.42
CA ILE A 165 -14.50 -8.51 10.20
C ILE A 165 -13.25 -9.37 10.43
N TRP A 166 -12.31 -8.90 11.25
CA TRP A 166 -11.00 -9.52 11.47
C TRP A 166 -10.96 -10.50 12.64
N ARG A 167 -12.04 -10.59 13.43
CA ARG A 167 -12.11 -11.39 14.66
C ARG A 167 -12.67 -12.80 14.46
N LYS A 168 -13.06 -13.16 13.23
CA LYS A 168 -13.67 -14.47 12.91
C LYS A 168 -12.71 -15.44 12.25
#